data_51f403f08bb136150e70cd4682ccf271
#
_entry.id   51f403f08bb136150e70cd4682ccf271
#
_cell.length_a   1.000
_cell.length_b   1.000
_cell.length_c   1.000
_cell.angle_alpha   90.00
_cell.angle_beta   90.00
_cell.angle_gamma   90.00
#
_symmetry.space_group_name_H-M   'P 1'
#
loop_
_entity.id
_entity.type
_entity.pdbx_description
1 polymer ?
#
loop_
_entity_poly.entity_id
_entity_poly.type
_entity_poly.pdbx_seq_one_letter_code
_entity_poly.pdbx_strand_id
1 'polypeptide(L)'
;MVNYKDLGLVNTREMFAKAIKGGYAIPAFNFNNMEQMQAIIKAAVETKSPVILQVSKGARQYANATLLRYMAQGAVEYAKELGCPNPQIVLHLDHGDTFETCKSCIDSGFSSVMIDGSHLPYEENVALDRKSTRLNSSHT
;
A
#
# COMPACT_ATOMS: atom_id res chain seq x y z
N MET A 1 14.71 -9.01 -0.79
CA MET A 1 13.24 -8.87 -0.97
C MET A 1 12.57 -9.06 0.39
N VAL A 2 11.71 -8.13 0.79
CA VAL A 2 10.92 -8.22 2.03
C VAL A 2 9.50 -8.60 1.64
N ASN A 3 8.96 -9.66 2.24
CA ASN A 3 7.58 -10.04 1.98
C ASN A 3 6.65 -9.17 2.86
N TYR A 4 5.62 -8.59 2.27
CA TYR A 4 4.64 -7.78 3.00
C TYR A 4 3.95 -8.55 4.15
N LYS A 5 3.81 -9.88 4.00
CA LYS A 5 3.24 -10.75 5.05
C LYS A 5 4.11 -10.77 6.31
N ASP A 6 5.42 -10.70 6.14
CA ASP A 6 6.38 -10.65 7.27
C ASP A 6 6.27 -9.33 8.05
N LEU A 7 5.71 -8.29 7.43
CA LEU A 7 5.40 -7.01 8.07
C LEU A 7 4.00 -6.98 8.70
N GLY A 8 3.22 -8.06 8.59
CA GLY A 8 1.84 -8.13 9.06
C GLY A 8 0.84 -7.40 8.17
N LEU A 9 1.25 -6.97 6.98
CA LEU A 9 0.39 -6.31 6.00
C LEU A 9 -0.46 -7.32 5.22
N VAL A 10 -1.57 -6.84 4.66
CA VAL A 10 -2.43 -7.62 3.75
C VAL A 10 -2.43 -7.01 2.35
N ASN A 11 -2.79 -7.79 1.34
CA ASN A 11 -3.06 -7.27 0.00
C ASN A 11 -4.53 -6.83 -0.16
N THR A 12 -4.86 -6.23 -1.30
CA THR A 12 -6.19 -5.68 -1.55
C THR A 12 -7.24 -6.71 -2.01
N ARG A 13 -6.84 -7.93 -2.36
CA ARG A 13 -7.74 -8.91 -3.02
C ARG A 13 -8.98 -9.25 -2.20
N GLU A 14 -8.80 -9.78 -1.00
CA GLU A 14 -9.93 -10.13 -0.13
C GLU A 14 -10.65 -8.89 0.40
N MET A 15 -9.91 -7.84 0.68
CA MET A 15 -10.42 -6.56 1.15
C MET A 15 -11.42 -5.97 0.13
N PHE A 16 -11.07 -5.91 -1.15
CA PHE A 16 -11.94 -5.43 -2.22
C PHE A 16 -13.12 -6.37 -2.50
N ALA A 17 -12.90 -7.68 -2.46
CA ALA A 17 -14.00 -8.63 -2.63
C ALA A 17 -15.09 -8.45 -1.55
N LYS A 18 -14.70 -8.23 -0.30
CA LYS A 18 -15.63 -7.94 0.80
C LYS A 18 -16.33 -6.59 0.62
N ALA A 19 -15.59 -5.56 0.20
CA ALA A 19 -16.15 -4.22 -0.03
C ALA A 19 -17.19 -4.23 -1.16
N ILE A 20 -16.90 -4.88 -2.28
CA ILE A 20 -17.83 -5.02 -3.41
C ILE A 20 -19.10 -5.77 -2.95
N LYS A 21 -18.96 -6.90 -2.27
CA LYS A 21 -20.09 -7.69 -1.76
C LYS A 21 -20.90 -6.94 -0.72
N GLY A 22 -20.25 -6.14 0.13
CA GLY A 22 -20.87 -5.39 1.22
C GLY A 22 -21.40 -4.01 0.81
N GLY A 23 -21.10 -3.53 -0.40
CA GLY A 23 -21.53 -2.22 -0.89
C GLY A 23 -20.91 -1.04 -0.13
N TYR A 24 -19.62 -1.15 0.32
CA TYR A 24 -18.93 -0.09 1.03
C TYR A 24 -17.59 0.26 0.37
N ALA A 25 -17.09 1.46 0.64
CA ALA A 25 -15.79 1.92 0.18
C ALA A 25 -14.69 1.65 1.22
N ILE A 26 -13.45 1.51 0.76
CA ILE A 26 -12.27 1.40 1.61
C ILE A 26 -11.47 2.69 1.48
N PRO A 27 -11.11 3.35 2.59
CA PRO A 27 -10.34 4.58 2.53
C PRO A 27 -8.86 4.30 2.20
N ALA A 28 -8.28 5.15 1.35
CA ALA A 28 -6.86 5.21 1.09
C ALA A 28 -6.35 6.60 1.48
N PHE A 29 -5.46 6.64 2.48
CA PHE A 29 -4.93 7.89 3.01
C PHE A 29 -3.45 8.03 2.69
N ASN A 30 -3.09 9.15 2.08
CA ASN A 30 -1.70 9.54 1.90
C ASN A 30 -1.08 9.91 3.26
N PHE A 31 0.13 9.44 3.50
CA PHE A 31 0.91 9.85 4.66
C PHE A 31 2.37 10.09 4.28
N ASN A 32 3.00 11.01 5.00
CA ASN A 32 4.39 11.42 4.79
C ASN A 32 5.24 11.35 6.07
N ASN A 33 4.58 11.20 7.22
CA ASN A 33 5.23 11.23 8.53
C ASN A 33 4.50 10.33 9.53
N MET A 34 5.10 10.17 10.70
CA MET A 34 4.61 9.32 11.77
C MET A 34 3.29 9.83 12.36
N GLU A 35 3.13 11.13 12.50
CA GLU A 35 1.96 11.77 13.11
C GLU A 35 0.69 11.51 12.29
N GLN A 36 0.79 11.65 10.97
CA GLN A 36 -0.30 11.31 10.05
C GLN A 36 -0.64 9.83 10.12
N MET A 37 0.36 8.95 10.11
CA MET A 37 0.15 7.51 10.23
C MET A 37 -0.55 7.15 11.56
N GLN A 38 -0.12 7.72 12.68
CA GLN A 38 -0.77 7.48 13.98
C GLN A 38 -2.24 7.88 13.97
N ALA A 39 -2.58 9.05 13.39
CA ALA A 39 -3.95 9.51 13.29
C ALA A 39 -4.81 8.56 12.42
N ILE A 40 -4.29 8.14 11.27
CA ILE A 40 -4.96 7.20 10.37
C ILE A 40 -5.23 5.86 11.06
N ILE A 41 -4.23 5.29 11.75
CA ILE A 41 -4.39 4.00 12.43
C ILE A 41 -5.38 4.09 13.59
N LYS A 42 -5.33 5.16 14.40
CA LYS A 42 -6.33 5.37 15.47
C LYS A 42 -7.75 5.40 14.91
N ALA A 43 -7.98 6.20 13.86
CA ALA A 43 -9.28 6.31 13.23
C ALA A 43 -9.76 4.96 12.66
N ALA A 44 -8.86 4.21 11.99
CA ALA A 44 -9.18 2.89 11.44
C ALA A 44 -9.59 1.89 12.53
N VAL A 45 -8.88 1.87 13.66
CA VAL A 45 -9.20 0.99 14.80
C VAL A 45 -10.53 1.41 15.46
N GLU A 46 -10.73 2.70 15.74
CA GLU A 46 -11.96 3.23 16.34
C GLU A 46 -13.20 2.91 15.50
N THR A 47 -13.08 3.02 14.17
CA THR A 47 -14.17 2.73 13.24
C THR A 47 -14.26 1.27 12.82
N LYS A 48 -13.36 0.41 13.30
CA LYS A 48 -13.22 -1.01 12.91
C LYS A 48 -13.14 -1.21 11.40
N SER A 49 -12.45 -0.30 10.73
CA SER A 49 -12.34 -0.25 9.26
C SER A 49 -11.00 -0.76 8.77
N PRO A 50 -10.96 -1.46 7.63
CA PRO A 50 -9.71 -1.67 6.88
C PRO A 50 -9.20 -0.34 6.36
N VAL A 51 -7.90 -0.24 6.09
CA VAL A 51 -7.29 0.99 5.60
C VAL A 51 -6.16 0.71 4.62
N ILE A 52 -6.03 1.58 3.62
CA ILE A 52 -4.90 1.63 2.70
C ILE A 52 -4.04 2.82 3.11
N LEU A 53 -2.81 2.52 3.55
CA LEU A 53 -1.75 3.51 3.75
C LEU A 53 -1.10 3.76 2.40
N GLN A 54 -1.26 4.95 1.87
CA GLN A 54 -0.90 5.30 0.51
C GLN A 54 0.33 6.22 0.50
N VAL A 55 1.28 5.94 -0.37
CA VAL A 55 2.54 6.67 -0.48
C VAL A 55 2.84 6.96 -1.93
N SER A 56 3.02 8.23 -2.27
CA SER A 56 3.55 8.63 -3.58
C SER A 56 5.06 8.40 -3.66
N LYS A 57 5.62 8.41 -4.87
CA LYS A 57 7.07 8.39 -5.09
C LYS A 57 7.78 9.49 -4.28
N GLY A 58 7.24 10.73 -4.29
CA GLY A 58 7.81 11.84 -3.54
C GLY A 58 7.75 11.65 -2.03
N ALA A 59 6.64 11.15 -1.50
CA ALA A 59 6.52 10.84 -0.09
C ALA A 59 7.51 9.73 0.34
N ARG A 60 7.70 8.70 -0.50
CA ARG A 60 8.68 7.65 -0.26
C ARG A 60 10.12 8.18 -0.23
N GLN A 61 10.46 9.12 -1.11
CA GLN A 61 11.76 9.77 -1.10
C GLN A 61 11.96 10.65 0.14
N TYR A 62 10.94 11.41 0.52
CA TYR A 62 10.96 12.27 1.70
C TYR A 62 11.14 11.47 2.99
N ALA A 63 10.35 10.43 3.20
CA ALA A 63 10.36 9.63 4.42
C ALA A 63 11.54 8.65 4.50
N ASN A 64 12.20 8.34 3.39
CA ASN A 64 13.16 7.26 3.21
C ASN A 64 12.50 5.86 3.19
N ALA A 65 12.88 5.05 2.21
CA ALA A 65 12.27 3.72 1.97
C ALA A 65 12.44 2.75 3.16
N THR A 66 13.58 2.80 3.85
CA THR A 66 13.85 1.95 5.01
C THR A 66 12.98 2.36 6.20
N LEU A 67 12.95 3.65 6.53
CA LEU A 67 12.12 4.16 7.61
C LEU A 67 10.64 3.88 7.36
N LEU A 68 10.18 4.06 6.13
CA LEU A 68 8.79 3.83 5.73
C LEU A 68 8.36 2.38 5.93
N ARG A 69 9.25 1.42 5.62
CA ARG A 69 9.01 0.00 5.88
C ARG A 69 8.79 -0.29 7.36
N TYR A 70 9.66 0.23 8.23
CA TYR A 70 9.53 0.04 9.67
C TYR A 70 8.33 0.80 10.25
N MET A 71 8.00 1.95 9.70
CA MET A 71 6.76 2.67 10.05
C MET A 71 5.52 1.84 9.70
N ALA A 72 5.48 1.22 8.52
CA ALA A 72 4.37 0.37 8.12
C ALA A 72 4.23 -0.88 9.01
N GLN A 73 5.34 -1.53 9.37
CA GLN A 73 5.34 -2.62 10.34
C GLN A 73 4.88 -2.13 11.71
N GLY A 74 5.39 -0.98 12.16
CA GLY A 74 4.97 -0.34 13.40
C GLY A 74 3.49 0.01 13.43
N ALA A 75 2.90 0.42 12.29
CA ALA A 75 1.47 0.68 12.18
C ALA A 75 0.62 -0.57 12.47
N VAL A 76 1.05 -1.74 12.02
CA VAL A 76 0.39 -3.03 12.30
C VAL A 76 0.43 -3.34 13.80
N GLU A 77 1.60 -3.24 14.42
CA GLU A 77 1.76 -3.51 15.85
C GLU A 77 0.99 -2.48 16.69
N TYR A 78 1.04 -1.21 16.32
CA TYR A 78 0.27 -0.15 16.97
C TYR A 78 -1.24 -0.37 16.90
N ALA A 79 -1.77 -0.84 15.78
CA ALA A 79 -3.18 -1.21 15.68
C ALA A 79 -3.55 -2.35 16.64
N LYS A 80 -2.66 -3.33 16.83
CA LYS A 80 -2.85 -4.42 17.82
C LYS A 80 -2.86 -3.88 19.25
N GLU A 81 -1.95 -2.99 19.60
CA GLU A 81 -1.91 -2.31 20.91
C GLU A 81 -3.21 -1.54 21.20
N LEU A 82 -3.80 -0.94 20.17
CA LEU A 82 -5.08 -0.24 20.27
C LEU A 82 -6.31 -1.18 20.33
N GLY A 83 -6.10 -2.50 20.31
CA GLY A 83 -7.17 -3.48 20.48
C GLY A 83 -7.70 -4.09 19.18
N CYS A 84 -6.99 -3.95 18.05
CA CYS A 84 -7.32 -4.62 16.79
C CYS A 84 -6.39 -5.83 16.58
N PRO A 85 -6.79 -7.07 16.92
CA PRO A 85 -5.89 -8.24 16.88
C PRO A 85 -5.51 -8.66 15.46
N ASN A 86 -6.33 -8.34 14.45
CA ASN A 86 -6.13 -8.70 13.05
C ASN A 86 -6.25 -7.46 12.15
N PRO A 87 -5.29 -6.52 12.19
CA PRO A 87 -5.37 -5.30 11.41
C PRO A 87 -5.38 -5.60 9.91
N GLN A 88 -6.29 -4.95 9.18
CA GLN A 88 -6.40 -5.05 7.73
C GLN A 88 -5.78 -3.79 7.11
N ILE A 89 -4.46 -3.77 7.04
CA ILE A 89 -3.65 -2.61 6.59
C ILE A 89 -2.91 -3.00 5.31
N VAL A 90 -3.10 -2.21 4.28
CA VAL A 90 -2.38 -2.29 2.99
C VAL A 90 -1.37 -1.15 2.92
N LEU A 91 -0.15 -1.42 2.49
CA LEU A 91 0.82 -0.39 2.09
C LEU A 91 0.83 -0.31 0.56
N HIS A 92 0.45 0.84 0.02
CA HIS A 92 0.20 1.05 -1.41
C HIS A 92 1.12 2.13 -1.99
N LEU A 93 1.74 1.83 -3.13
CA LEU A 93 2.38 2.85 -3.98
C LEU A 93 1.33 3.51 -4.87
N ASP A 94 1.17 4.81 -4.73
CA ASP A 94 0.29 5.64 -5.52
C ASP A 94 1.08 6.36 -6.63
N HIS A 95 0.62 6.26 -7.87
CA HIS A 95 1.24 6.85 -9.04
C HIS A 95 2.73 6.50 -9.23
N GLY A 96 3.05 5.21 -9.27
CA GLY A 96 4.38 4.74 -9.65
C GLY A 96 4.66 5.05 -11.12
N ASP A 97 5.71 5.84 -11.38
CA ASP A 97 6.04 6.36 -12.71
C ASP A 97 6.78 5.37 -13.61
N THR A 98 7.40 4.35 -13.03
CA THR A 98 8.17 3.35 -13.75
C THR A 98 7.97 1.95 -13.19
N PHE A 99 8.21 0.95 -14.02
CA PHE A 99 8.25 -0.44 -13.59
C PHE A 99 9.25 -0.67 -12.45
N GLU A 100 10.42 -0.05 -12.54
CA GLU A 100 11.50 -0.16 -11.57
C GLU A 100 11.08 0.41 -10.20
N THR A 101 10.33 1.52 -10.18
CA THR A 101 9.74 2.10 -8.97
C THR A 101 8.75 1.12 -8.33
N CYS A 102 7.84 0.56 -9.11
CA CYS A 102 6.88 -0.44 -8.62
C CYS A 102 7.58 -1.69 -8.07
N LYS A 103 8.56 -2.22 -8.83
CA LYS A 103 9.35 -3.37 -8.39
C LYS A 103 10.10 -3.10 -7.10
N SER A 104 10.75 -1.94 -6.98
CA SER A 104 11.45 -1.53 -5.75
C SER A 104 10.53 -1.44 -4.54
N CYS A 105 9.30 -0.97 -4.73
CA CYS A 105 8.30 -0.95 -3.67
C CYS A 105 7.89 -2.36 -3.23
N ILE A 106 7.60 -3.26 -4.17
CA ILE A 106 7.28 -4.66 -3.87
C ILE A 106 8.43 -5.33 -3.13
N ASP A 107 9.66 -5.16 -3.60
CA ASP A 107 10.87 -5.72 -2.96
C ASP A 107 11.10 -5.16 -1.54
N SER A 108 10.52 -4.00 -1.24
CA SER A 108 10.58 -3.33 0.08
C SER A 108 9.41 -3.68 1.00
N GLY A 109 8.47 -4.54 0.58
CA GLY A 109 7.35 -5.00 1.39
C GLY A 109 6.04 -4.25 1.17
N PHE A 110 5.90 -3.48 0.09
CA PHE A 110 4.58 -2.96 -0.31
C PHE A 110 3.68 -4.13 -0.74
N SER A 111 2.44 -4.09 -0.30
CA SER A 111 1.45 -5.13 -0.62
C SER A 111 0.56 -4.76 -1.81
N SER A 112 0.68 -3.54 -2.33
CA SER A 112 -0.05 -3.04 -3.50
C SER A 112 0.75 -1.94 -4.19
N VAL A 113 0.68 -1.88 -5.52
CA VAL A 113 1.30 -0.82 -6.32
C VAL A 113 0.37 -0.42 -7.47
N MET A 114 0.36 0.86 -7.80
CA MET A 114 -0.28 1.40 -8.98
C MET A 114 0.80 1.94 -9.93
N ILE A 115 0.81 1.45 -11.16
CA ILE A 115 1.61 2.05 -12.25
C ILE A 115 0.82 3.17 -12.90
N ASP A 116 1.47 4.28 -13.19
CA ASP A 116 0.86 5.42 -13.88
C ASP A 116 1.70 5.80 -15.10
N GLY A 117 1.23 5.40 -16.27
CA GLY A 117 1.77 5.78 -17.57
C GLY A 117 0.93 6.83 -18.30
N SER A 118 0.03 7.53 -17.60
CA SER A 118 -0.91 8.48 -18.21
C SER A 118 -0.24 9.64 -18.98
N HIS A 119 1.02 9.93 -18.65
CA HIS A 119 1.86 10.94 -19.32
C HIS A 119 2.57 10.42 -20.57
N LEU A 120 2.53 9.12 -20.85
CA LEU A 120 3.15 8.48 -21.98
C LEU A 120 2.21 8.43 -23.19
N PRO A 121 2.74 8.33 -24.42
CA PRO A 121 1.95 7.96 -25.58
C PRO A 121 1.23 6.62 -25.37
N TYR A 122 0.07 6.45 -26.01
CA TYR A 122 -0.82 5.30 -25.80
C TYR A 122 -0.10 3.94 -25.84
N GLU A 123 0.69 3.69 -26.88
CA GLU A 123 1.37 2.39 -27.04
C GLU A 123 2.43 2.13 -25.95
N GLU A 124 3.11 3.16 -25.50
CA GLU A 124 4.08 3.07 -24.40
C GLU A 124 3.37 2.82 -23.07
N ASN A 125 2.23 3.46 -22.82
CA ASN A 125 1.40 3.24 -21.64
C ASN A 125 0.90 1.80 -21.59
N VAL A 126 0.37 1.27 -22.71
CA VAL A 126 -0.06 -0.13 -22.83
C VAL A 126 1.10 -1.11 -22.55
N ALA A 127 2.28 -0.83 -23.06
CA ALA A 127 3.48 -1.68 -22.83
C ALA A 127 3.91 -1.66 -21.37
N LEU A 128 3.88 -0.50 -20.73
CA LEU A 128 4.21 -0.33 -19.32
C LEU A 128 3.22 -1.08 -18.41
N ASP A 129 1.92 -0.96 -18.67
CA ASP A 129 0.86 -1.65 -17.93
C ASP A 129 1.01 -3.18 -18.02
N ARG A 130 1.19 -3.72 -19.21
CA ARG A 130 1.40 -5.16 -19.42
C ARG A 130 2.62 -5.70 -18.66
N LYS A 131 3.71 -4.95 -18.62
CA LYS A 131 4.92 -5.32 -17.86
C LYS A 131 4.65 -5.35 -16.37
N SER A 132 3.91 -4.38 -15.85
CA SER A 132 3.60 -4.23 -14.43
C SER A 132 2.57 -5.25 -13.93
N THR A 133 1.58 -5.59 -14.75
CA THR A 133 0.59 -6.62 -14.43
C THR A 133 1.24 -7.99 -14.21
N ARG A 134 2.25 -8.35 -15.02
CA ARG A 134 3.02 -9.60 -14.84
C ARG A 134 3.77 -9.62 -13.51
N LEU A 135 4.28 -8.48 -13.05
CA LEU A 135 4.95 -8.37 -11.76
C LEU A 135 3.99 -8.68 -10.59
N ASN A 136 2.79 -8.13 -10.63
CA ASN A 136 1.77 -8.38 -9.61
C ASN A 136 1.32 -9.85 -9.58
N SER A 137 1.23 -10.52 -10.73
CA SER A 137 0.83 -11.93 -10.82
C SER A 137 1.87 -12.89 -10.25
N SER A 138 3.15 -12.52 -10.19
CA SER A 138 4.23 -13.36 -9.68
C SER A 138 4.41 -13.28 -8.16
N HIS A 139 3.73 -12.35 -7.47
CA HIS A 139 3.84 -12.10 -6.03
C HIS A 139 2.55 -12.40 -5.24
N THR A 140 1.56 -12.99 -5.90
CA THR A 140 0.33 -13.51 -5.27
C THR A 140 0.45 -14.99 -4.96
#